data_85b9443b13abaa45f429ae74184f0493
#
_entry.id   85b9443b13abaa45f429ae74184f0493
#
_cell.length_a   1.000
_cell.length_b   1.000
_cell.length_c   1.000
_cell.angle_alpha   90.00
_cell.angle_beta   90.00
_cell.angle_gamma   90.00
#
_symmetry.space_group_name_H-M   'P 1'
#
loop_
_entity.id
_entity.type
_entity.pdbx_description
1 polymer ?
#
loop_
_entity_poly.entity_id
_entity_poly.type
_entity_poly.pdbx_seq_one_letter_code
_entity_poly.pdbx_strand_id
1 'polypeptide(L)'
;MGGVDVTLFESTSKLGGTVAFHTVGGIVLDSGAESFAIRRGTVAALATELGLASEIVSPSPTPAWLYRSTGAVSLPATSFLGIPGVPLATDVVAVVGAGTAFRAYLETLLPGMYGARSTTLGELVRKRMGSRMVEELVAPVTLGVHSRHPDDLELDRIAPTLRGALRSEGSLARAVRSLRDSAPAGSAVQGIRGGVHRIVDELVADLTRLGVTVELNASKPLGPVAGFDHTIVAAASTEGATDVHIVTLVVDAPELDGAPRGTGVLVAPAADIHAKALTHSTAKWPWLAERTGGRHVLRLSFDAPVSVETARMDAAVLLGVDLPPSAVLDSAVTRWSRPASVVPAAVDGVTFIGQAVSGTGLAAVVGFAESASAALLASFAEPESAPELDVD
;
A
#
# COMPACT_ATOMS: atom_id res chain seq x y z
N MET A 1 9.47 8.63 -28.51
CA MET A 1 8.57 9.73 -28.09
C MET A 1 7.48 9.81 -29.14
N GLY A 2 6.20 9.80 -28.71
CA GLY A 2 5.08 9.70 -29.67
C GLY A 2 4.72 10.98 -30.43
N GLY A 3 5.50 12.08 -30.32
CA GLY A 3 5.21 13.34 -31.02
C GLY A 3 3.89 14.01 -30.58
N VAL A 4 3.46 13.80 -29.33
CA VAL A 4 2.23 14.35 -28.75
C VAL A 4 2.58 15.51 -27.82
N ASP A 5 1.93 16.66 -28.01
CA ASP A 5 2.04 17.78 -27.09
C ASP A 5 1.20 17.50 -25.83
N VAL A 6 1.79 17.66 -24.63
CA VAL A 6 1.14 17.35 -23.37
C VAL A 6 1.09 18.58 -22.47
N THR A 7 -0.10 18.83 -21.91
CA THR A 7 -0.29 19.79 -20.82
C THR A 7 -0.87 19.07 -19.61
N LEU A 8 -0.20 19.21 -18.46
CA LEU A 8 -0.63 18.62 -17.20
C LEU A 8 -1.23 19.72 -16.30
N PHE A 9 -2.46 19.51 -15.86
CA PHE A 9 -3.16 20.38 -14.92
C PHE A 9 -3.22 19.71 -13.55
N GLU A 10 -2.78 20.41 -12.51
CA GLU A 10 -2.85 19.97 -11.11
C GLU A 10 -3.60 21.01 -10.28
N SER A 11 -4.59 20.56 -9.54
CA SER A 11 -5.45 21.42 -8.72
C SER A 11 -4.73 22.03 -7.50
N THR A 12 -3.65 21.41 -7.06
CA THR A 12 -2.85 21.84 -5.91
C THR A 12 -1.56 22.58 -6.35
N SER A 13 -0.80 23.03 -5.40
CA SER A 13 0.48 23.71 -5.63
C SER A 13 1.66 22.75 -5.89
N LYS A 14 1.45 21.43 -5.86
CA LYS A 14 2.51 20.42 -6.02
C LYS A 14 1.97 19.17 -6.72
N LEU A 15 2.81 18.57 -7.56
CA LEU A 15 2.56 17.25 -8.15
C LEU A 15 2.81 16.14 -7.12
N GLY A 16 2.26 14.95 -7.37
CA GLY A 16 2.54 13.71 -6.64
C GLY A 16 1.38 13.14 -5.81
N GLY A 17 0.39 13.97 -5.47
CA GLY A 17 -0.77 13.50 -4.69
C GLY A 17 -0.34 12.85 -3.37
N THR A 18 -0.67 11.57 -3.17
CA THR A 18 -0.29 10.82 -1.96
C THR A 18 1.18 10.38 -1.91
N VAL A 19 1.95 10.62 -2.97
CA VAL A 19 3.40 10.42 -3.00
C VAL A 19 4.06 11.78 -2.81
N ALA A 20 4.15 12.20 -1.58
CA ALA A 20 4.61 13.52 -1.18
C ALA A 20 5.49 13.43 0.08
N PHE A 21 6.15 14.51 0.40
CA PHE A 21 7.02 14.62 1.58
C PHE A 21 6.69 15.82 2.44
N HIS A 22 7.16 15.76 3.67
CA HIS A 22 7.21 16.87 4.62
C HIS A 22 8.54 16.84 5.38
N THR A 23 8.88 17.93 6.03
CA THR A 23 10.05 17.99 6.93
C THR A 23 9.55 18.02 8.36
N VAL A 24 10.01 17.07 9.18
CA VAL A 24 9.68 16.96 10.61
C VAL A 24 10.98 16.80 11.38
N GLY A 25 11.22 17.65 12.36
CA GLY A 25 12.46 17.67 13.14
C GLY A 25 13.72 17.84 12.27
N GLY A 26 13.62 18.56 11.14
CA GLY A 26 14.69 18.73 10.16
C GLY A 26 14.96 17.49 9.28
N ILE A 27 14.12 16.46 9.35
CA ILE A 27 14.25 15.23 8.57
C ILE A 27 13.18 15.24 7.46
N VAL A 28 13.61 15.04 6.20
CA VAL A 28 12.70 14.87 5.07
C VAL A 28 12.13 13.45 5.11
N LEU A 29 10.81 13.33 5.14
CA LEU A 29 10.07 12.10 5.32
C LEU A 29 8.91 12.01 4.32
N ASP A 30 8.60 10.82 3.84
CA ASP A 30 7.38 10.61 3.09
C ASP A 30 6.15 10.91 3.95
N SER A 31 5.28 11.79 3.50
CA SER A 31 4.06 12.17 4.22
C SER A 31 2.89 11.21 3.94
N GLY A 32 2.94 10.51 2.82
CA GLY A 32 1.93 9.52 2.39
C GLY A 32 2.52 8.12 2.23
N ALA A 33 2.68 7.66 0.98
CA ALA A 33 3.26 6.35 0.70
C ALA A 33 4.76 6.32 1.01
N GLU A 34 5.20 5.40 1.86
CA GLU A 34 6.63 5.21 2.21
C GLU A 34 7.22 3.91 1.65
N SER A 35 6.42 3.14 0.95
CA SER A 35 6.83 1.88 0.32
C SER A 35 5.88 1.52 -0.81
N PHE A 36 6.35 0.64 -1.70
CA PHE A 36 5.56 0.10 -2.80
C PHE A 36 5.69 -1.42 -2.87
N ALA A 37 4.63 -2.08 -3.36
CA ALA A 37 4.64 -3.53 -3.53
C ALA A 37 5.58 -3.94 -4.68
N ILE A 38 6.37 -5.00 -4.47
CA ILE A 38 7.26 -5.57 -5.49
C ILE A 38 6.50 -6.33 -6.57
N ARG A 39 5.23 -6.64 -6.31
CA ARG A 39 4.38 -7.40 -7.23
C ARG A 39 4.30 -6.71 -8.59
N ARG A 40 4.49 -7.48 -9.66
CA ARG A 40 4.58 -7.04 -11.08
C ARG A 40 5.83 -6.23 -11.45
N GLY A 41 6.63 -5.79 -10.50
CA GLY A 41 7.86 -5.04 -10.76
C GLY A 41 7.68 -3.63 -11.34
N THR A 42 6.44 -3.15 -11.54
CA THR A 42 6.14 -1.90 -12.26
C THR A 42 6.82 -0.68 -11.65
N VAL A 43 6.72 -0.51 -10.32
CA VAL A 43 7.35 0.65 -9.65
C VAL A 43 8.87 0.55 -9.66
N ALA A 44 9.42 -0.65 -9.52
CA ALA A 44 10.87 -0.85 -9.60
C ALA A 44 11.40 -0.60 -11.03
N ALA A 45 10.64 -0.98 -12.06
CA ALA A 45 10.95 -0.68 -13.45
C ALA A 45 10.95 0.84 -13.70
N LEU A 46 9.87 1.53 -13.32
CA LEU A 46 9.79 3.00 -13.39
C LEU A 46 10.93 3.68 -12.63
N ALA A 47 11.22 3.27 -11.40
CA ALA A 47 12.34 3.82 -10.63
C ALA A 47 13.69 3.59 -11.33
N THR A 48 13.85 2.46 -12.03
CA THR A 48 15.05 2.17 -12.82
C THR A 48 15.17 3.09 -14.02
N GLU A 49 14.09 3.31 -14.76
CA GLU A 49 14.03 4.25 -15.90
C GLU A 49 14.35 5.68 -15.48
N LEU A 50 13.91 6.06 -14.26
CA LEU A 50 14.19 7.36 -13.66
C LEU A 50 15.61 7.47 -13.03
N GLY A 51 16.47 6.46 -13.20
CA GLY A 51 17.83 6.48 -12.68
C GLY A 51 17.95 6.17 -11.17
N LEU A 52 16.87 5.72 -10.52
CA LEU A 52 16.84 5.40 -9.10
C LEU A 52 17.11 3.92 -8.78
N ALA A 53 17.61 3.11 -9.73
CA ALA A 53 17.81 1.67 -9.55
C ALA A 53 18.67 1.32 -8.32
N SER A 54 19.77 2.07 -8.09
CA SER A 54 20.67 1.87 -6.95
C SER A 54 20.07 2.34 -5.62
N GLU A 55 19.00 3.09 -5.66
CA GLU A 55 18.31 3.64 -4.49
C GLU A 55 17.15 2.77 -4.01
N ILE A 56 16.79 1.72 -4.77
CA ILE A 56 15.77 0.76 -4.36
C ILE A 56 16.29 -0.04 -3.17
N VAL A 57 15.55 -0.02 -2.07
CA VAL A 57 15.93 -0.67 -0.81
C VAL A 57 14.84 -1.57 -0.29
N SER A 58 15.24 -2.66 0.36
CA SER A 58 14.33 -3.52 1.12
C SER A 58 14.24 -3.06 2.58
N PRO A 59 13.08 -3.22 3.24
CA PRO A 59 12.96 -2.95 4.65
C PRO A 59 13.76 -3.96 5.48
N SER A 60 13.98 -3.62 6.76
CA SER A 60 14.53 -4.54 7.75
C SER A 60 13.73 -5.85 7.78
N PRO A 61 14.38 -7.01 7.90
CA PRO A 61 13.71 -8.30 8.02
C PRO A 61 13.04 -8.53 9.38
N THR A 62 13.20 -7.59 10.31
CA THR A 62 12.60 -7.65 11.64
C THR A 62 11.06 -7.72 11.52
N PRO A 63 10.40 -8.66 12.22
CA PRO A 63 8.95 -8.85 12.08
C PRO A 63 8.17 -7.65 12.59
N ALA A 64 7.02 -7.41 11.96
CA ALA A 64 5.99 -6.52 12.52
C ALA A 64 5.20 -7.26 13.62
N TRP A 65 4.47 -6.51 14.44
CA TRP A 65 3.69 -7.01 15.57
C TRP A 65 2.20 -6.74 15.38
N LEU A 66 1.39 -7.47 16.14
CA LEU A 66 -0.05 -7.29 16.25
C LEU A 66 -0.39 -6.97 17.71
N TYR A 67 -1.05 -5.83 17.94
CA TYR A 67 -1.59 -5.43 19.23
C TYR A 67 -3.06 -5.83 19.33
N ARG A 68 -3.42 -6.57 20.39
CA ARG A 68 -4.75 -7.07 20.68
C ARG A 68 -5.17 -6.64 22.11
N SER A 69 -6.43 -6.82 22.45
CA SER A 69 -6.91 -6.60 23.83
C SER A 69 -6.14 -7.42 24.90
N THR A 70 -5.51 -8.52 24.48
CA THR A 70 -4.69 -9.40 25.34
C THR A 70 -3.19 -9.06 25.30
N GLY A 71 -2.79 -8.01 24.62
CA GLY A 71 -1.40 -7.57 24.48
C GLY A 71 -0.81 -7.78 23.08
N ALA A 72 0.45 -7.43 22.92
CA ALA A 72 1.17 -7.47 21.64
C ALA A 72 1.83 -8.83 21.40
N VAL A 73 1.75 -9.31 20.17
CA VAL A 73 2.41 -10.53 19.68
C VAL A 73 3.10 -10.28 18.34
N SER A 74 4.18 -11.00 18.08
CA SER A 74 4.83 -10.93 16.74
C SER A 74 3.93 -11.54 15.68
N LEU A 75 3.86 -10.93 14.50
CA LEU A 75 3.16 -11.51 13.36
C LEU A 75 3.89 -12.76 12.85
N PRO A 76 3.17 -13.79 12.40
CA PRO A 76 3.77 -15.00 11.86
C PRO A 76 4.70 -14.72 10.68
N ALA A 77 5.92 -15.26 10.75
CA ALA A 77 6.96 -15.04 9.74
C ALA A 77 6.56 -15.58 8.36
N THR A 78 5.93 -16.75 8.31
CA THR A 78 5.45 -17.37 7.07
C THR A 78 3.95 -17.12 6.91
N SER A 79 3.60 -15.91 6.47
CA SER A 79 2.20 -15.55 6.19
C SER A 79 2.07 -14.73 4.91
N PHE A 80 0.90 -14.79 4.28
CA PHE A 80 0.51 -13.97 3.14
C PHE A 80 -0.86 -13.37 3.39
N LEU A 81 -0.96 -12.05 3.45
CA LEU A 81 -2.18 -11.33 3.85
C LEU A 81 -2.76 -11.81 5.20
N GLY A 82 -1.90 -12.20 6.14
CA GLY A 82 -2.31 -12.78 7.42
C GLY A 82 -2.69 -14.26 7.36
N ILE A 83 -2.73 -14.90 6.21
CA ILE A 83 -2.98 -16.34 6.08
C ILE A 83 -1.69 -17.09 6.42
N PRO A 84 -1.65 -17.97 7.44
CA PRO A 84 -0.43 -18.68 7.81
C PRO A 84 -0.10 -19.81 6.83
N GLY A 85 1.18 -19.88 6.41
CA GLY A 85 1.71 -21.00 5.63
C GLY A 85 2.03 -22.23 6.48
N VAL A 86 2.17 -22.05 7.80
CA VAL A 86 2.43 -23.13 8.78
C VAL A 86 1.47 -22.96 9.96
N PRO A 87 0.23 -23.46 9.88
CA PRO A 87 -0.81 -23.20 10.88
C PRO A 87 -0.43 -23.59 12.32
N LEU A 88 0.38 -24.61 12.52
CA LEU A 88 0.83 -25.06 13.84
C LEU A 88 2.15 -24.45 14.30
N ALA A 89 2.68 -23.46 13.59
CA ALA A 89 3.88 -22.76 14.05
C ALA A 89 3.63 -22.03 15.38
N THR A 90 4.65 -21.93 16.21
CA THR A 90 4.55 -21.34 17.55
C THR A 90 4.03 -19.89 17.52
N ASP A 91 4.47 -19.10 16.53
CA ASP A 91 4.03 -17.73 16.32
C ASP A 91 2.54 -17.64 15.93
N VAL A 92 2.03 -18.57 15.10
CA VAL A 92 0.59 -18.67 14.78
C VAL A 92 -0.21 -19.06 16.02
N VAL A 93 0.24 -20.08 16.76
CA VAL A 93 -0.43 -20.54 18.00
C VAL A 93 -0.47 -19.41 19.03
N ALA A 94 0.57 -18.59 19.13
CA ALA A 94 0.59 -17.43 20.03
C ALA A 94 -0.47 -16.38 19.66
N VAL A 95 -0.81 -16.25 18.37
CA VAL A 95 -1.84 -15.32 17.91
C VAL A 95 -3.25 -15.88 18.11
N VAL A 96 -3.53 -17.07 17.56
CA VAL A 96 -4.91 -17.56 17.42
C VAL A 96 -5.27 -18.66 18.42
N GLY A 97 -4.31 -19.12 19.23
CA GLY A 97 -4.45 -20.23 20.17
C GLY A 97 -4.39 -21.60 19.50
N ALA A 98 -4.07 -22.63 20.27
CA ALA A 98 -3.84 -24.00 19.79
C ALA A 98 -5.06 -24.62 19.07
N GLY A 99 -6.26 -24.39 19.59
CA GLY A 99 -7.50 -24.93 19.01
C GLY A 99 -7.78 -24.38 17.59
N THR A 100 -7.64 -23.07 17.42
CA THR A 100 -7.79 -22.42 16.11
C THR A 100 -6.68 -22.83 15.14
N ALA A 101 -5.44 -22.89 15.61
CA ALA A 101 -4.30 -23.34 14.84
C ALA A 101 -4.47 -24.79 14.35
N PHE A 102 -4.94 -25.69 15.22
CA PHE A 102 -5.24 -27.09 14.88
C PHE A 102 -6.41 -27.17 13.88
N ARG A 103 -7.50 -26.40 14.08
CA ARG A 103 -8.59 -26.32 13.11
C ARG A 103 -8.09 -25.85 11.72
N ALA A 104 -7.21 -24.86 11.70
CA ALA A 104 -6.61 -24.39 10.47
C ALA A 104 -5.69 -25.44 9.82
N TYR A 105 -4.96 -26.21 10.60
CA TYR A 105 -4.14 -27.31 10.09
C TYR A 105 -4.98 -28.39 9.38
N LEU A 106 -6.18 -28.71 9.88
CA LEU A 106 -7.08 -29.70 9.29
C LEU A 106 -7.54 -29.31 7.88
N GLU A 107 -7.34 -28.08 7.44
CA GLU A 107 -7.62 -27.67 6.05
C GLU A 107 -6.79 -28.45 5.03
N THR A 108 -5.62 -28.97 5.43
CA THR A 108 -4.77 -29.81 4.58
C THR A 108 -5.44 -31.14 4.17
N LEU A 109 -6.48 -31.56 4.89
CA LEU A 109 -7.28 -32.76 4.61
C LEU A 109 -8.50 -32.46 3.72
N LEU A 110 -8.82 -31.18 3.50
CA LEU A 110 -9.94 -30.79 2.65
C LEU A 110 -9.58 -30.98 1.17
N PRO A 111 -10.57 -31.33 0.33
CA PRO A 111 -10.35 -31.36 -1.11
C PRO A 111 -9.82 -30.01 -1.64
N GLY A 112 -8.87 -30.04 -2.59
CA GLY A 112 -8.28 -28.83 -3.16
C GLY A 112 -9.31 -27.84 -3.73
N MET A 113 -10.43 -28.35 -4.26
CA MET A 113 -11.53 -27.55 -4.80
C MET A 113 -12.43 -26.92 -3.72
N TYR A 114 -12.29 -27.30 -2.43
CA TYR A 114 -13.10 -26.72 -1.37
C TYR A 114 -12.74 -25.24 -1.18
N GLY A 115 -13.74 -24.37 -1.27
CA GLY A 115 -13.54 -22.92 -1.24
C GLY A 115 -13.03 -22.28 -2.55
N ALA A 116 -12.76 -23.08 -3.61
CA ALA A 116 -12.22 -22.54 -4.88
C ALA A 116 -13.14 -21.53 -5.59
N ARG A 117 -14.44 -21.53 -5.27
CA ARG A 117 -15.44 -20.56 -5.78
C ARG A 117 -15.65 -19.34 -4.88
N SER A 118 -14.88 -19.21 -3.81
CA SER A 118 -14.99 -18.04 -2.93
C SER A 118 -14.67 -16.76 -3.70
N THR A 119 -15.45 -15.73 -3.49
CA THR A 119 -15.30 -14.43 -4.17
C THR A 119 -14.41 -13.49 -3.38
N THR A 120 -14.41 -13.62 -2.04
CA THR A 120 -13.62 -12.78 -1.15
C THR A 120 -12.53 -13.57 -0.43
N LEU A 121 -11.53 -12.83 0.05
CA LEU A 121 -10.44 -13.40 0.85
C LEU A 121 -10.98 -14.01 2.15
N GLY A 122 -11.86 -13.29 2.85
CA GLY A 122 -12.45 -13.74 4.12
C GLY A 122 -13.28 -15.01 3.95
N GLU A 123 -14.09 -15.10 2.90
CA GLU A 123 -14.86 -16.30 2.58
C GLU A 123 -13.95 -17.52 2.37
N LEU A 124 -12.87 -17.38 1.60
CA LEU A 124 -11.92 -18.47 1.36
C LEU A 124 -11.28 -18.96 2.66
N VAL A 125 -10.74 -18.03 3.46
CA VAL A 125 -10.06 -18.37 4.71
C VAL A 125 -11.05 -18.98 5.71
N ARG A 126 -12.25 -18.42 5.84
CA ARG A 126 -13.30 -18.93 6.74
C ARG A 126 -13.68 -20.37 6.42
N LYS A 127 -13.89 -20.67 5.15
CA LYS A 127 -14.20 -22.03 4.69
C LYS A 127 -13.08 -23.01 5.02
N ARG A 128 -11.84 -22.65 4.74
CA ARG A 128 -10.72 -23.57 4.91
C ARG A 128 -10.15 -23.61 6.33
N MET A 129 -9.90 -22.45 6.94
CA MET A 129 -9.18 -22.35 8.21
C MET A 129 -10.07 -21.98 9.41
N GLY A 130 -11.32 -21.54 9.16
CA GLY A 130 -12.29 -21.18 10.20
C GLY A 130 -12.39 -19.69 10.49
N SER A 131 -13.51 -19.27 11.12
CA SER A 131 -13.82 -17.85 11.35
C SER A 131 -12.82 -17.15 12.26
N ARG A 132 -12.36 -17.82 13.35
CA ARG A 132 -11.39 -17.22 14.26
C ARG A 132 -10.05 -16.88 13.59
N MET A 133 -9.62 -17.68 12.62
CA MET A 133 -8.43 -17.35 11.84
C MET A 133 -8.62 -16.06 11.04
N VAL A 134 -9.82 -15.84 10.49
CA VAL A 134 -10.16 -14.59 9.80
C VAL A 134 -10.08 -13.42 10.76
N GLU A 135 -10.77 -13.48 11.89
CA GLU A 135 -10.92 -12.35 12.81
C GLU A 135 -9.65 -12.02 13.59
N GLU A 136 -8.90 -13.05 14.02
CA GLU A 136 -7.76 -12.85 14.92
C GLU A 136 -6.43 -12.63 14.20
N LEU A 137 -6.31 -13.03 12.92
CA LEU A 137 -5.05 -12.90 12.19
C LEU A 137 -5.21 -12.21 10.82
N VAL A 138 -6.17 -12.64 9.98
CA VAL A 138 -6.28 -12.09 8.61
C VAL A 138 -6.86 -10.67 8.61
N ALA A 139 -7.94 -10.43 9.37
CA ALA A 139 -8.59 -9.14 9.43
C ALA A 139 -7.67 -8.01 9.94
N PRO A 140 -6.92 -8.18 11.04
CA PRO A 140 -5.98 -7.15 11.48
C PRO A 140 -4.94 -6.78 10.40
N VAL A 141 -4.43 -7.77 9.66
CA VAL A 141 -3.46 -7.52 8.59
C VAL A 141 -4.09 -6.78 7.42
N THR A 142 -5.27 -7.20 6.96
CA THR A 142 -5.93 -6.57 5.82
C THR A 142 -6.45 -5.18 6.16
N LEU A 143 -6.95 -4.96 7.36
CA LEU A 143 -7.35 -3.63 7.83
C LEU A 143 -6.16 -2.68 7.93
N GLY A 144 -5.03 -3.16 8.47
CA GLY A 144 -3.81 -2.34 8.58
C GLY A 144 -3.19 -2.02 7.22
N VAL A 145 -3.20 -2.95 6.26
CA VAL A 145 -2.54 -2.78 4.96
C VAL A 145 -3.47 -2.19 3.90
N HIS A 146 -4.73 -2.63 3.88
CA HIS A 146 -5.71 -2.28 2.84
C HIS A 146 -6.86 -1.40 3.35
N SER A 147 -6.96 -1.19 4.67
CA SER A 147 -8.06 -0.48 5.35
C SER A 147 -9.44 -1.06 5.00
N ARG A 148 -9.50 -2.37 4.77
CA ARG A 148 -10.72 -3.11 4.42
C ARG A 148 -10.74 -4.46 5.11
N HIS A 149 -11.94 -4.86 5.54
CA HIS A 149 -12.15 -6.21 6.08
C HIS A 149 -11.92 -7.27 4.99
N PRO A 150 -11.39 -8.47 5.30
CA PRO A 150 -11.14 -9.50 4.30
C PRO A 150 -12.42 -9.99 3.58
N ASP A 151 -13.59 -9.79 4.16
CA ASP A 151 -14.87 -10.08 3.50
C ASP A 151 -15.23 -9.08 2.40
N ASP A 152 -14.64 -7.88 2.40
CA ASP A 152 -14.80 -6.83 1.40
C ASP A 152 -13.69 -6.81 0.35
N LEU A 153 -12.73 -7.74 0.46
CA LEU A 153 -11.60 -7.85 -0.44
C LEU A 153 -11.84 -8.96 -1.48
N GLU A 154 -12.05 -8.54 -2.72
CA GLU A 154 -12.19 -9.46 -3.85
C GLU A 154 -10.91 -10.29 -4.03
N LEU A 155 -11.03 -11.62 -3.98
CA LEU A 155 -9.90 -12.54 -3.94
C LEU A 155 -8.97 -12.40 -5.14
N ASP A 156 -9.51 -12.37 -6.35
CA ASP A 156 -8.71 -12.35 -7.57
C ASP A 156 -8.03 -10.99 -7.81
N ARG A 157 -8.55 -9.92 -7.22
CA ARG A 157 -7.97 -8.59 -7.25
C ARG A 157 -6.82 -8.44 -6.24
N ILE A 158 -7.02 -8.93 -5.01
CA ILE A 158 -6.03 -8.75 -3.93
C ILE A 158 -4.93 -9.82 -3.96
N ALA A 159 -5.24 -11.02 -4.40
CA ALA A 159 -4.36 -12.16 -4.42
C ALA A 159 -4.52 -13.01 -5.70
N PRO A 160 -4.24 -12.46 -6.90
CA PRO A 160 -4.51 -13.10 -8.19
C PRO A 160 -3.81 -14.46 -8.37
N THR A 161 -2.67 -14.66 -7.72
CA THR A 161 -1.91 -15.92 -7.78
C THR A 161 -2.38 -16.98 -6.78
N LEU A 162 -3.13 -16.59 -5.74
CA LEU A 162 -3.48 -17.47 -4.63
C LEU A 162 -4.41 -18.62 -5.07
N ARG A 163 -5.35 -18.33 -5.95
CA ARG A 163 -6.27 -19.35 -6.49
C ARG A 163 -5.55 -20.38 -7.34
N GLY A 164 -4.58 -19.96 -8.15
CA GLY A 164 -3.72 -20.85 -8.92
C GLY A 164 -2.87 -21.73 -8.01
N ALA A 165 -2.20 -21.12 -7.04
CA ALA A 165 -1.40 -21.83 -6.04
C ALA A 165 -2.25 -22.83 -5.22
N LEU A 166 -3.47 -22.45 -4.81
CA LEU A 166 -4.37 -23.35 -4.10
C LEU A 166 -4.74 -24.60 -4.94
N ARG A 167 -4.98 -24.41 -6.24
CA ARG A 167 -5.26 -25.55 -7.16
C ARG A 167 -4.05 -26.49 -7.30
N SER A 168 -2.86 -25.91 -7.43
CA SER A 168 -1.60 -26.66 -7.57
C SER A 168 -1.26 -27.43 -6.29
N GLU A 169 -1.32 -26.76 -5.15
CA GLU A 169 -0.87 -27.28 -3.86
C GLU A 169 -1.95 -28.10 -3.11
N GLY A 170 -3.23 -27.93 -3.47
CA GLY A 170 -4.37 -28.59 -2.85
C GLY A 170 -4.70 -28.13 -1.43
N SER A 171 -3.87 -27.29 -0.81
CA SER A 171 -3.98 -26.77 0.56
C SER A 171 -3.68 -25.28 0.57
N LEU A 172 -4.46 -24.50 1.30
CA LEU A 172 -4.27 -23.05 1.42
C LEU A 172 -2.95 -22.74 2.14
N ALA A 173 -2.62 -23.46 3.19
CA ALA A 173 -1.37 -23.29 3.90
C ALA A 173 -0.15 -23.61 3.00
N ARG A 174 -0.22 -24.69 2.22
CA ARG A 174 0.85 -25.01 1.25
C ARG A 174 0.94 -23.97 0.14
N ALA A 175 -0.18 -23.50 -0.39
CA ALA A 175 -0.21 -22.44 -1.39
C ALA A 175 0.46 -21.14 -0.86
N VAL A 176 0.14 -20.74 0.36
CA VAL A 176 0.79 -19.58 1.02
C VAL A 176 2.29 -19.79 1.17
N ARG A 177 2.72 -20.97 1.58
CA ARG A 177 4.16 -21.30 1.70
C ARG A 177 4.85 -21.21 0.34
N SER A 178 4.31 -21.86 -0.68
CA SER A 178 4.85 -21.82 -2.04
C SER A 178 4.97 -20.40 -2.58
N LEU A 179 3.96 -19.54 -2.36
CA LEU A 179 4.01 -18.13 -2.74
C LEU A 179 5.06 -17.34 -1.96
N ARG A 180 5.31 -17.68 -0.68
CA ARG A 180 6.35 -17.03 0.13
C ARG A 180 7.75 -17.50 -0.25
N ASP A 181 7.92 -18.78 -0.52
CA ASP A 181 9.21 -19.38 -0.91
C ASP A 181 9.66 -18.89 -2.31
N SER A 182 8.70 -18.58 -3.18
CA SER A 182 8.97 -17.99 -4.50
C SER A 182 9.18 -16.47 -4.47
N ALA A 183 8.88 -15.80 -3.34
CA ALA A 183 9.15 -14.38 -3.18
C ALA A 183 10.60 -14.15 -2.70
N PRO A 184 11.27 -13.06 -3.12
CA PRO A 184 12.58 -12.69 -2.60
C PRO A 184 12.58 -12.65 -1.07
N ALA A 185 13.62 -13.20 -0.46
CA ALA A 185 13.78 -13.17 0.99
C ALA A 185 13.76 -11.71 1.49
N GLY A 186 12.79 -11.40 2.37
CA GLY A 186 12.78 -10.14 3.10
C GLY A 186 11.54 -9.28 2.98
N SER A 187 10.81 -9.18 1.86
CA SER A 187 9.62 -8.31 1.88
C SER A 187 8.72 -8.45 0.66
N ALA A 188 7.42 -8.19 0.86
CA ALA A 188 6.46 -7.93 -0.20
C ALA A 188 6.50 -6.46 -0.68
N VAL A 189 7.35 -5.63 -0.09
CA VAL A 189 7.48 -4.20 -0.39
C VAL A 189 8.95 -3.76 -0.49
N GLN A 190 9.16 -2.70 -1.24
CA GLN A 190 10.42 -1.97 -1.32
C GLN A 190 10.17 -0.48 -1.06
N GLY A 191 11.24 0.27 -0.83
CA GLY A 191 11.26 1.72 -0.75
C GLY A 191 12.35 2.30 -1.61
N ILE A 192 12.47 3.61 -1.58
CA ILE A 192 13.58 4.36 -2.19
C ILE A 192 14.41 4.99 -1.06
N ARG A 193 15.71 4.87 -1.12
CA ARG A 193 16.61 5.59 -0.21
C ARG A 193 16.37 7.10 -0.34
N GLY A 194 16.05 7.75 0.74
CA GLY A 194 15.67 9.15 0.76
C GLY A 194 14.16 9.40 0.69
N GLY A 195 13.34 8.38 0.42
CA GLY A 195 11.88 8.44 0.36
C GLY A 195 11.31 8.11 -1.01
N VAL A 196 10.09 7.59 -1.04
CA VAL A 196 9.38 7.22 -2.28
C VAL A 196 9.00 8.46 -3.10
N HIS A 197 8.86 9.63 -2.45
CA HIS A 197 8.59 10.91 -3.12
C HIS A 197 9.64 11.26 -4.19
N ARG A 198 10.87 10.75 -4.10
CA ARG A 198 11.91 10.94 -5.12
C ARG A 198 11.50 10.47 -6.52
N ILE A 199 10.60 9.47 -6.60
CA ILE A 199 10.03 9.07 -7.88
C ILE A 199 9.28 10.24 -8.53
N VAL A 200 8.55 11.02 -7.74
CA VAL A 200 7.84 12.20 -8.24
C VAL A 200 8.82 13.30 -8.64
N ASP A 201 9.87 13.51 -7.85
CA ASP A 201 10.89 14.53 -8.16
C ASP A 201 11.56 14.25 -9.51
N GLU A 202 11.93 12.99 -9.79
CA GLU A 202 12.53 12.59 -11.06
C GLU A 202 11.50 12.64 -12.23
N LEU A 203 10.24 12.27 -11.97
CA LEU A 203 9.18 12.44 -12.98
C LEU A 203 8.98 13.92 -13.35
N VAL A 204 9.00 14.82 -12.38
CA VAL A 204 8.90 16.28 -12.64
C VAL A 204 10.08 16.78 -13.44
N ALA A 205 11.28 16.30 -13.13
CA ALA A 205 12.48 16.62 -13.92
C ALA A 205 12.33 16.12 -15.38
N ASP A 206 11.82 14.92 -15.58
CA ASP A 206 11.56 14.35 -16.90
C ASP A 206 10.48 15.12 -17.68
N LEU A 207 9.37 15.50 -17.05
CA LEU A 207 8.35 16.34 -17.65
C LEU A 207 8.94 17.65 -18.18
N THR A 208 9.79 18.29 -17.37
CA THR A 208 10.49 19.52 -17.75
C THR A 208 11.43 19.28 -18.95
N ARG A 209 12.23 18.22 -18.91
CA ARG A 209 13.16 17.83 -19.99
C ARG A 209 12.45 17.52 -21.31
N LEU A 210 11.23 16.97 -21.21
CA LEU A 210 10.41 16.62 -22.37
C LEU A 210 9.56 17.80 -22.89
N GLY A 211 9.62 18.97 -22.25
CA GLY A 211 8.89 20.15 -22.65
C GLY A 211 7.39 20.11 -22.34
N VAL A 212 6.97 19.27 -21.40
CA VAL A 212 5.56 19.21 -20.95
C VAL A 212 5.20 20.51 -20.25
N THR A 213 4.08 21.11 -20.62
CA THR A 213 3.51 22.26 -19.91
C THR A 213 2.84 21.79 -18.61
N VAL A 214 3.24 22.35 -17.47
CA VAL A 214 2.64 22.03 -16.17
C VAL A 214 1.97 23.27 -15.59
N GLU A 215 0.65 23.19 -15.34
CA GLU A 215 -0.14 24.23 -14.72
C GLU A 215 -0.60 23.78 -13.32
N LEU A 216 -0.01 24.38 -12.28
CA LEU A 216 -0.38 24.15 -10.89
C LEU A 216 -1.52 25.08 -10.44
N ASN A 217 -2.23 24.73 -9.36
CA ASN A 217 -3.42 25.45 -8.89
C ASN A 217 -4.50 25.62 -9.97
N ALA A 218 -4.54 24.70 -10.94
CA ALA A 218 -5.38 24.71 -12.11
C ALA A 218 -6.35 23.53 -12.09
N SER A 219 -7.53 23.70 -11.51
CA SER A 219 -8.57 22.67 -11.48
C SER A 219 -9.27 22.59 -12.85
N LYS A 220 -9.46 21.36 -13.34
CA LYS A 220 -10.23 21.09 -14.58
C LYS A 220 -11.36 20.11 -14.26
N PRO A 221 -12.42 20.08 -15.10
CA PRO A 221 -13.49 19.08 -14.95
C PRO A 221 -12.94 17.66 -15.17
N LEU A 222 -13.63 16.67 -14.55
CA LEU A 222 -13.31 15.25 -14.73
C LEU A 222 -13.92 14.73 -16.06
N GLY A 223 -13.54 15.32 -17.16
CA GLY A 223 -14.10 15.04 -18.48
C GLY A 223 -13.26 15.68 -19.61
N PRO A 224 -13.81 15.81 -20.83
CA PRO A 224 -13.13 16.42 -21.93
C PRO A 224 -12.75 17.87 -21.61
N VAL A 225 -11.53 18.27 -22.00
CA VAL A 225 -11.05 19.65 -21.86
C VAL A 225 -10.98 20.29 -23.23
N ALA A 226 -11.65 21.43 -23.40
CA ALA A 226 -11.66 22.12 -24.68
C ALA A 226 -10.26 22.54 -25.15
N GLY A 227 -9.98 22.34 -26.42
CA GLY A 227 -8.68 22.65 -27.02
C GLY A 227 -7.66 21.52 -26.96
N PHE A 228 -8.07 20.32 -26.51
CA PHE A 228 -7.25 19.10 -26.51
C PHE A 228 -7.98 17.99 -27.27
N ASP A 229 -7.24 17.20 -28.04
CA ASP A 229 -7.76 16.06 -28.80
C ASP A 229 -8.14 14.90 -27.88
N HIS A 230 -7.45 14.76 -26.75
CA HIS A 230 -7.71 13.73 -25.76
C HIS A 230 -7.40 14.22 -24.32
N THR A 231 -8.17 13.74 -23.36
CA THR A 231 -7.98 14.06 -21.94
C THR A 231 -7.71 12.79 -21.13
N ILE A 232 -6.61 12.79 -20.37
CA ILE A 232 -6.33 11.75 -19.38
C ILE A 232 -6.72 12.28 -18.00
N VAL A 233 -7.67 11.63 -17.33
CA VAL A 233 -8.16 12.00 -16.00
C VAL A 233 -7.55 11.08 -14.96
N ALA A 234 -6.58 11.60 -14.18
CA ALA A 234 -5.96 10.91 -13.06
C ALA A 234 -6.59 11.26 -11.70
N ALA A 235 -7.40 12.30 -11.66
CA ALA A 235 -8.13 12.72 -10.48
C ALA A 235 -9.36 11.84 -10.23
N ALA A 236 -9.87 11.85 -8.99
CA ALA A 236 -11.08 11.12 -8.63
C ALA A 236 -12.05 12.05 -7.91
N SER A 237 -13.35 11.72 -8.00
CA SER A 237 -14.36 12.35 -7.15
C SER A 237 -14.04 12.10 -5.68
N THR A 238 -14.32 13.08 -4.84
CA THR A 238 -14.26 12.94 -3.38
C THR A 238 -15.49 12.27 -2.80
N GLU A 239 -16.52 12.02 -3.61
CA GLU A 239 -17.74 11.33 -3.18
C GLU A 239 -17.43 9.89 -2.78
N GLY A 240 -17.84 9.51 -1.58
CA GLY A 240 -17.54 8.18 -1.02
C GLY A 240 -16.07 7.95 -0.68
N ALA A 241 -15.24 8.97 -0.72
CA ALA A 241 -13.83 8.86 -0.31
C ALA A 241 -13.72 8.63 1.21
N THR A 242 -12.70 7.88 1.60
CA THR A 242 -12.36 7.63 3.01
C THR A 242 -11.10 8.42 3.37
N ASP A 243 -11.16 9.18 4.45
CA ASP A 243 -9.99 9.88 4.95
C ASP A 243 -9.07 8.96 5.74
N VAL A 244 -7.79 9.19 5.57
CA VAL A 244 -6.72 8.58 6.35
C VAL A 244 -5.92 9.71 6.98
N HIS A 245 -5.79 9.68 8.29
CA HIS A 245 -4.98 10.63 9.06
C HIS A 245 -3.68 9.96 9.48
N ILE A 246 -2.56 10.61 9.22
CA ILE A 246 -1.24 10.13 9.61
C ILE A 246 -0.63 11.16 10.55
N VAL A 247 -0.22 10.71 11.73
CA VAL A 247 0.59 11.50 12.64
C VAL A 247 2.02 10.95 12.59
N THR A 248 2.95 11.81 12.20
CA THR A 248 4.38 11.51 12.21
C THR A 248 5.00 12.17 13.45
N LEU A 249 5.72 11.40 14.24
CA LEU A 249 6.45 11.85 15.42
C LEU A 249 7.95 11.64 15.20
N VAL A 250 8.74 12.64 15.48
CA VAL A 250 10.20 12.51 15.65
C VAL A 250 10.48 12.54 17.13
N VAL A 251 11.05 11.47 17.66
CA VAL A 251 11.23 11.31 19.11
C VAL A 251 12.67 11.00 19.46
N ASP A 252 13.08 11.44 20.66
CA ASP A 252 14.32 11.04 21.33
C ASP A 252 13.93 10.07 22.45
N ALA A 253 14.15 8.79 22.23
CA ALA A 253 13.73 7.71 23.11
C ALA A 253 14.67 6.51 22.94
N PRO A 254 15.77 6.42 23.69
CA PRO A 254 16.75 5.33 23.59
C PRO A 254 16.16 3.92 23.81
N GLU A 255 15.02 3.82 24.48
CA GLU A 255 14.28 2.57 24.67
C GLU A 255 13.83 1.95 23.32
N LEU A 256 13.79 2.76 22.26
CA LEU A 256 13.43 2.33 20.90
C LEU A 256 14.62 1.80 20.07
N ASP A 257 15.86 1.98 20.52
CA ASP A 257 17.09 1.52 19.80
C ASP A 257 17.05 0.03 19.47
N GLY A 258 16.53 -0.77 20.39
CA GLY A 258 16.37 -2.22 20.23
C GLY A 258 15.19 -2.62 19.35
N ALA A 259 14.44 -1.68 18.78
CA ALA A 259 13.20 -1.93 18.03
C ALA A 259 12.27 -2.96 18.72
N PRO A 260 11.76 -2.69 19.95
CA PRO A 260 11.08 -3.67 20.81
C PRO A 260 9.83 -4.28 20.16
N ARG A 261 9.26 -3.63 19.15
CA ARG A 261 8.13 -4.12 18.33
C ARG A 261 8.50 -4.17 16.84
N GLY A 262 9.76 -4.40 16.53
CA GLY A 262 10.25 -4.56 15.17
C GLY A 262 9.95 -3.35 14.28
N THR A 263 9.51 -3.61 13.04
CA THR A 263 9.24 -2.55 12.05
C THR A 263 7.94 -1.79 12.28
N GLY A 264 7.09 -2.25 13.22
CA GLY A 264 5.83 -1.59 13.55
C GLY A 264 4.78 -2.54 14.11
N VAL A 265 3.61 -1.99 14.37
CA VAL A 265 2.51 -2.68 15.05
C VAL A 265 1.21 -2.44 14.28
N LEU A 266 0.51 -3.52 13.95
CA LEU A 266 -0.89 -3.48 13.51
C LEU A 266 -1.80 -3.57 14.73
N VAL A 267 -2.97 -2.95 14.68
CA VAL A 267 -3.93 -2.95 15.79
C VAL A 267 -5.15 -3.78 15.40
N ALA A 268 -5.49 -4.74 16.25
CA ALA A 268 -6.70 -5.54 16.08
C ALA A 268 -7.96 -4.69 16.37
N PRO A 269 -9.08 -4.91 15.66
CA PRO A 269 -10.30 -4.10 15.82
C PRO A 269 -10.87 -4.02 17.24
N ALA A 270 -10.64 -5.06 18.05
CA ALA A 270 -11.13 -5.13 19.43
C ALA A 270 -10.17 -4.51 20.46
N ALA A 271 -9.08 -3.90 20.03
CA ALA A 271 -8.14 -3.24 20.94
C ALA A 271 -8.62 -1.81 21.26
N ASP A 272 -8.48 -1.40 22.50
CA ASP A 272 -8.80 -0.04 22.97
C ASP A 272 -7.63 0.91 22.67
N ILE A 273 -7.42 1.17 21.38
CA ILE A 273 -6.37 2.03 20.83
C ILE A 273 -6.97 2.77 19.62
N HIS A 274 -6.70 4.07 19.48
CA HIS A 274 -7.22 4.89 18.39
C HIS A 274 -6.51 4.60 17.06
N ALA A 275 -5.19 4.36 17.11
CA ALA A 275 -4.40 4.07 15.93
C ALA A 275 -4.79 2.71 15.30
N LYS A 276 -4.81 2.66 13.97
CA LYS A 276 -4.96 1.41 13.18
C LYS A 276 -3.64 0.67 13.01
N ALA A 277 -2.57 1.41 12.90
CA ALA A 277 -1.23 0.88 12.77
C ALA A 277 -0.20 1.93 13.19
N LEU A 278 0.93 1.45 13.63
CA LEU A 278 2.14 2.22 13.86
C LEU A 278 3.27 1.63 13.00
N THR A 279 3.97 2.46 12.25
CA THR A 279 5.25 2.13 11.62
C THR A 279 6.37 2.76 12.41
N HIS A 280 7.35 1.98 12.83
CA HIS A 280 8.62 2.45 13.37
C HIS A 280 9.58 2.64 12.19
N SER A 281 9.51 3.81 11.53
CA SER A 281 10.16 4.01 10.22
C SER A 281 11.68 3.88 10.29
N THR A 282 12.32 4.31 11.36
CA THR A 282 13.77 4.14 11.58
C THR A 282 14.16 2.69 11.83
N ALA A 283 13.29 1.87 12.43
CA ALA A 283 13.53 0.42 12.54
C ALA A 283 13.27 -0.32 11.22
N LYS A 284 12.33 0.19 10.41
CA LYS A 284 11.96 -0.39 9.12
C LYS A 284 13.01 -0.08 8.04
N TRP A 285 13.55 1.13 8.05
CA TRP A 285 14.46 1.63 7.04
C TRP A 285 15.84 1.96 7.63
N PRO A 286 16.85 1.09 7.52
CA PRO A 286 18.19 1.34 8.05
C PRO A 286 18.81 2.65 7.56
N TRP A 287 18.62 2.98 6.26
CA TRP A 287 19.10 4.25 5.69
C TRP A 287 18.52 5.48 6.38
N LEU A 288 17.29 5.40 6.90
CA LEU A 288 16.67 6.49 7.63
C LEU A 288 17.28 6.61 9.03
N ALA A 289 17.47 5.49 9.73
CA ALA A 289 18.15 5.48 11.04
C ALA A 289 19.54 6.15 10.99
N GLU A 290 20.31 5.89 9.93
CA GLU A 290 21.62 6.51 9.71
C GLU A 290 21.55 8.05 9.61
N ARG A 291 20.42 8.62 9.18
CA ARG A 291 20.22 10.05 8.97
C ARG A 291 19.62 10.80 10.16
N THR A 292 19.06 10.07 11.12
CA THR A 292 18.31 10.69 12.22
C THR A 292 19.18 11.05 13.43
N GLY A 293 20.44 10.58 13.48
CA GLY A 293 21.35 10.87 14.59
C GLY A 293 20.86 10.29 15.93
N GLY A 294 20.33 9.07 15.92
CA GLY A 294 19.79 8.40 17.11
C GLY A 294 18.33 8.73 17.44
N ARG A 295 17.71 9.66 16.71
CA ARG A 295 16.27 9.94 16.88
C ARG A 295 15.44 8.90 16.15
N HIS A 296 14.23 8.63 16.64
CA HIS A 296 13.29 7.70 16.03
C HIS A 296 12.16 8.43 15.29
N VAL A 297 11.70 7.83 14.20
CA VAL A 297 10.55 8.29 13.44
C VAL A 297 9.43 7.26 13.57
N LEU A 298 8.30 7.71 14.11
CA LEU A 298 7.11 6.92 14.29
C LEU A 298 5.97 7.49 13.44
N ARG A 299 5.26 6.64 12.70
CA ARG A 299 4.11 7.04 11.89
C ARG A 299 2.90 6.24 12.31
N LEU A 300 1.86 6.93 12.76
CA LEU A 300 0.61 6.31 13.18
C LEU A 300 -0.50 6.68 12.20
N SER A 301 -1.34 5.73 11.84
CA SER A 301 -2.50 5.94 10.96
C SER A 301 -3.81 5.81 11.73
N PHE A 302 -4.78 6.68 11.38
CA PHE A 302 -6.08 6.80 12.04
C PHE A 302 -7.20 6.98 11.01
N ASP A 303 -8.42 6.54 11.35
CA ASP A 303 -9.62 6.76 10.52
C ASP A 303 -10.27 8.14 10.79
N ALA A 304 -9.85 8.84 11.85
CA ALA A 304 -10.37 10.14 12.24
C ALA A 304 -9.23 11.06 12.70
N PRO A 305 -9.44 12.39 12.72
CA PRO A 305 -8.46 13.32 13.26
C PRO A 305 -8.19 13.03 14.74
N VAL A 306 -6.93 13.03 15.14
CA VAL A 306 -6.49 12.89 16.52
C VAL A 306 -5.48 13.96 16.87
N SER A 307 -5.29 14.22 18.17
CA SER A 307 -4.23 15.08 18.65
C SER A 307 -2.87 14.39 18.60
N VAL A 308 -1.79 15.14 18.52
CA VAL A 308 -0.41 14.64 18.64
C VAL A 308 -0.23 13.92 19.98
N GLU A 309 -0.86 14.40 21.04
CA GLU A 309 -0.81 13.77 22.35
C GLU A 309 -1.48 12.39 22.37
N THR A 310 -2.64 12.25 21.72
CA THR A 310 -3.28 10.94 21.54
C THR A 310 -2.37 9.97 20.77
N ALA A 311 -1.76 10.45 19.69
CA ALA A 311 -0.84 9.63 18.89
C ALA A 311 0.41 9.21 19.70
N ARG A 312 0.94 10.10 20.55
CA ARG A 312 2.05 9.80 21.46
C ARG A 312 1.68 8.72 22.47
N MET A 313 0.51 8.85 23.10
CA MET A 313 0.02 7.85 24.07
C MET A 313 -0.21 6.48 23.40
N ASP A 314 -0.84 6.45 22.22
CA ASP A 314 -1.00 5.23 21.44
C ASP A 314 0.36 4.62 21.09
N ALA A 315 1.34 5.43 20.67
CA ALA A 315 2.70 4.96 20.36
C ALA A 315 3.38 4.32 21.57
N ALA A 316 3.29 4.94 22.76
CA ALA A 316 3.84 4.38 23.99
C ALA A 316 3.28 3.00 24.30
N VAL A 317 1.95 2.85 24.24
CA VAL A 317 1.27 1.57 24.48
C VAL A 317 1.64 0.53 23.42
N LEU A 318 1.60 0.89 22.14
CA LEU A 318 1.86 -0.03 21.03
C LEU A 318 3.31 -0.53 21.04
N LEU A 319 4.26 0.33 21.36
CA LEU A 319 5.69 -0.02 21.42
C LEU A 319 6.06 -0.66 22.76
N GLY A 320 5.25 -0.47 23.80
CA GLY A 320 5.51 -0.99 25.16
C GLY A 320 6.67 -0.27 25.84
N VAL A 321 6.82 1.03 25.59
CA VAL A 321 7.86 1.89 26.17
C VAL A 321 7.23 3.10 26.83
N ASP A 322 7.93 3.73 27.77
CA ASP A 322 7.55 5.06 28.24
C ASP A 322 7.95 6.10 27.20
N LEU A 323 7.00 6.96 26.82
CA LEU A 323 7.21 8.00 25.84
C LEU A 323 6.64 9.33 26.41
N PRO A 324 7.37 10.02 27.29
CA PRO A 324 6.89 11.26 27.91
C PRO A 324 6.73 12.37 26.84
N PRO A 325 5.90 13.40 27.09
CA PRO A 325 5.73 14.51 26.13
C PRO A 325 7.05 15.17 25.71
N SER A 326 8.05 15.21 26.61
CA SER A 326 9.37 15.77 26.34
C SER A 326 10.21 14.94 25.35
N ALA A 327 9.87 13.67 25.15
CA ALA A 327 10.55 12.84 24.16
C ALA A 327 10.14 13.20 22.72
N VAL A 328 9.00 13.86 22.51
CA VAL A 328 8.56 14.28 21.18
C VAL A 328 9.27 15.59 20.83
N LEU A 329 10.20 15.51 19.89
CA LEU A 329 10.99 16.66 19.43
C LEU A 329 10.24 17.50 18.40
N ASP A 330 9.49 16.82 17.51
CA ASP A 330 8.67 17.47 16.49
C ASP A 330 7.60 16.50 15.96
N SER A 331 6.57 17.05 15.32
CA SER A 331 5.47 16.25 14.79
C SER A 331 4.80 16.90 13.59
N ALA A 332 4.18 16.09 12.76
CA ALA A 332 3.32 16.55 11.67
C ALA A 332 2.06 15.70 11.57
N VAL A 333 0.96 16.35 11.18
CA VAL A 333 -0.31 15.70 10.87
C VAL A 333 -0.58 15.84 9.38
N THR A 334 -0.85 14.72 8.72
CA THR A 334 -1.19 14.69 7.29
C THR A 334 -2.53 14.00 7.12
N ARG A 335 -3.38 14.56 6.26
CA ARG A 335 -4.64 13.95 5.85
C ARG A 335 -4.58 13.59 4.37
N TRP A 336 -4.99 12.39 4.05
CA TRP A 336 -5.15 11.89 2.70
C TRP A 336 -6.57 11.40 2.47
N SER A 337 -7.19 11.79 1.36
CA SER A 337 -8.46 11.21 0.90
C SER A 337 -8.17 10.03 -0.02
N ARG A 338 -8.67 8.86 0.35
CA ARG A 338 -8.62 7.66 -0.48
C ARG A 338 -9.92 7.59 -1.26
N PRO A 339 -9.88 7.75 -2.60
CA PRO A 339 -11.09 7.72 -3.40
C PRO A 339 -11.76 6.35 -3.34
N ALA A 340 -13.08 6.34 -3.47
CA ALA A 340 -13.84 5.12 -3.72
C ALA A 340 -13.40 4.51 -5.06
N SER A 341 -13.42 3.18 -5.14
CA SER A 341 -13.24 2.49 -6.44
C SER A 341 -14.44 2.76 -7.32
N VAL A 342 -14.22 3.28 -8.51
CA VAL A 342 -15.26 3.58 -9.50
C VAL A 342 -14.92 2.91 -10.81
N VAL A 343 -15.93 2.44 -11.51
CA VAL A 343 -15.83 2.14 -12.94
C VAL A 343 -16.48 3.32 -13.67
N PRO A 344 -15.70 4.28 -14.18
CA PRO A 344 -16.28 5.42 -14.85
C PRO A 344 -16.99 4.97 -16.13
N ALA A 345 -18.10 5.62 -16.47
CA ALA A 345 -18.71 5.44 -17.77
C ALA A 345 -17.71 5.84 -18.86
N ALA A 346 -17.73 5.13 -19.99
CA ALA A 346 -16.92 5.51 -21.13
C ALA A 346 -17.35 6.90 -21.63
N VAL A 347 -16.37 7.78 -21.82
CA VAL A 347 -16.57 9.13 -22.36
C VAL A 347 -15.65 9.26 -23.56
N ASP A 348 -16.19 9.67 -24.69
CA ASP A 348 -15.40 9.85 -25.91
C ASP A 348 -14.30 10.91 -25.70
N GLY A 349 -13.09 10.62 -26.18
CA GLY A 349 -11.92 11.48 -25.98
C GLY A 349 -11.40 11.52 -24.54
N VAL A 350 -11.82 10.62 -23.63
CA VAL A 350 -11.35 10.61 -22.23
C VAL A 350 -10.84 9.22 -21.80
N THR A 351 -9.66 9.18 -21.24
CA THR A 351 -9.10 8.01 -20.57
C THR A 351 -9.00 8.26 -19.06
N PHE A 352 -9.65 7.42 -18.26
CA PHE A 352 -9.55 7.48 -16.80
C PHE A 352 -8.44 6.58 -16.29
N ILE A 353 -7.56 7.12 -15.44
CA ILE A 353 -6.46 6.41 -14.79
C ILE A 353 -6.44 6.70 -13.29
N GLY A 354 -5.41 6.24 -12.59
CA GLY A 354 -5.20 6.53 -11.18
C GLY A 354 -5.93 5.61 -10.22
N GLN A 355 -5.85 5.92 -8.94
CA GLN A 355 -6.23 5.03 -7.83
C GLN A 355 -7.70 4.61 -7.84
N ALA A 356 -8.61 5.47 -8.27
CA ALA A 356 -10.03 5.18 -8.32
C ALA A 356 -10.37 4.04 -9.30
N VAL A 357 -9.61 3.95 -10.39
CA VAL A 357 -9.83 2.97 -11.48
C VAL A 357 -8.95 1.74 -11.31
N SER A 358 -7.64 1.94 -11.07
CA SER A 358 -6.66 0.85 -10.97
C SER A 358 -6.69 0.11 -9.63
N GLY A 359 -7.30 0.70 -8.60
CA GLY A 359 -7.21 0.26 -7.22
C GLY A 359 -6.05 0.89 -6.45
N THR A 360 -5.97 0.59 -5.15
CA THR A 360 -4.99 1.18 -4.24
C THR A 360 -3.60 0.59 -4.41
N GLY A 361 -2.58 1.44 -4.21
CA GLY A 361 -1.17 1.09 -4.20
C GLY A 361 -0.44 1.44 -5.49
N LEU A 362 0.78 1.96 -5.34
CA LEU A 362 1.60 2.46 -6.44
C LEU A 362 1.80 1.45 -7.57
N ALA A 363 2.02 0.17 -7.25
CA ALA A 363 2.23 -0.86 -8.27
C ALA A 363 1.02 -1.06 -9.21
N ALA A 364 -0.20 -0.86 -8.70
CA ALA A 364 -1.40 -0.94 -9.51
C ALA A 364 -1.58 0.33 -10.35
N VAL A 365 -1.35 1.51 -9.74
CA VAL A 365 -1.49 2.81 -10.40
C VAL A 365 -0.49 2.95 -11.54
N VAL A 366 0.80 2.66 -11.31
CA VAL A 366 1.85 2.77 -12.32
C VAL A 366 1.58 1.81 -13.47
N GLY A 367 1.37 0.51 -13.20
CA GLY A 367 1.16 -0.46 -14.28
C GLY A 367 -0.12 -0.21 -15.08
N PHE A 368 -1.16 0.37 -14.47
CA PHE A 368 -2.36 0.76 -15.20
C PHE A 368 -2.10 1.99 -16.08
N ALA A 369 -1.41 2.99 -15.56
CA ALA A 369 -1.06 4.20 -16.30
C ALA A 369 -0.18 3.88 -17.52
N GLU A 370 0.83 3.03 -17.38
CA GLU A 370 1.67 2.54 -18.46
C GLU A 370 0.85 1.86 -19.56
N SER A 371 -0.04 0.94 -19.18
CA SER A 371 -0.89 0.22 -20.13
C SER A 371 -1.86 1.16 -20.86
N ALA A 372 -2.47 2.10 -20.16
CA ALA A 372 -3.40 3.07 -20.71
C ALA A 372 -2.70 4.04 -21.67
N SER A 373 -1.51 4.51 -21.31
CA SER A 373 -0.69 5.39 -22.17
C SER A 373 -0.25 4.69 -23.45
N ALA A 374 0.18 3.42 -23.35
CA ALA A 374 0.57 2.63 -24.51
C ALA A 374 -0.61 2.42 -25.47
N ALA A 375 -1.79 2.10 -24.94
CA ALA A 375 -2.99 1.93 -25.74
C ALA A 375 -3.41 3.24 -26.45
N LEU A 376 -3.34 4.36 -25.72
CA LEU A 376 -3.66 5.67 -26.29
C LEU A 376 -2.68 6.07 -27.40
N LEU A 377 -1.38 5.89 -27.21
CA LEU A 377 -0.39 6.17 -28.23
C LEU A 377 -0.58 5.29 -29.48
N ALA A 378 -0.97 4.02 -29.32
CA ALA A 378 -1.28 3.15 -30.44
C ALA A 378 -2.48 3.66 -31.25
N SER A 379 -3.52 4.18 -30.59
CA SER A 379 -4.69 4.74 -31.27
C SER A 379 -4.40 6.01 -32.10
N PHE A 380 -3.40 6.80 -31.70
CA PHE A 380 -2.94 7.93 -32.49
C PHE A 380 -2.05 7.53 -33.69
N ALA A 381 -1.46 6.35 -33.66
CA ALA A 381 -0.58 5.83 -34.71
C ALA A 381 -1.34 5.07 -35.80
N GLU A 382 -2.56 4.60 -35.55
CA GLU A 382 -3.40 3.97 -36.56
C GLU A 382 -3.93 5.06 -37.54
N PRO A 383 -3.65 4.99 -38.85
CA PRO A 383 -4.25 5.91 -39.79
C PRO A 383 -5.76 5.65 -39.84
N GLU A 384 -6.55 6.72 -39.74
CA GLU A 384 -8.00 6.70 -39.97
C GLU A 384 -8.26 5.95 -41.28
N SER A 385 -8.88 4.76 -41.21
CA SER A 385 -9.24 4.00 -42.38
C SER A 385 -10.19 4.86 -43.21
N ALA A 386 -9.73 5.31 -44.37
CA ALA A 386 -10.54 6.10 -45.29
C ALA A 386 -11.84 5.30 -45.54
N PRO A 387 -13.02 5.97 -45.56
CA PRO A 387 -14.26 5.29 -45.93
C PRO A 387 -14.11 4.74 -47.34
N GLU A 388 -14.34 3.45 -47.55
CA GLU A 388 -14.47 2.86 -48.85
C GLU A 388 -15.50 3.68 -49.62
N LEU A 389 -15.03 4.38 -50.65
CA LEU A 389 -15.90 4.98 -51.64
C LEU A 389 -16.54 3.81 -52.40
N ASP A 390 -17.78 3.49 -52.11
CA ASP A 390 -18.63 2.71 -53.02
C ASP A 390 -18.62 3.42 -54.40
N VAL A 391 -17.95 2.79 -55.31
CA VAL A 391 -18.03 3.17 -56.74
C VAL A 391 -19.02 2.19 -57.35
N ASP A 392 -20.20 2.70 -57.64
CA ASP A 392 -21.19 2.06 -58.52
C ASP A 392 -20.62 1.79 -59.94
#